data_2bfd4a972da919989cec3b4815ba4103
#
_entry.id   2bfd4a972da919989cec3b4815ba4103
#
_cell.length_a   1.000
_cell.length_b   1.000
_cell.length_c   1.000
_cell.angle_alpha   90.00
_cell.angle_beta   90.00
_cell.angle_gamma   90.00
#
_symmetry.space_group_name_H-M   'P 1'
#
loop_
_entity.id
_entity.type
_entity.pdbx_description
1 polymer ?
#
loop_
_entity_poly.entity_id
_entity_poly.type
_entity_poly.pdbx_seq_one_letter_code
_entity_poly.pdbx_strand_id
1 'polypeptide(L)'
;MREVYLRGFGICVRRSQPAAVMTSYNLLNGVHTSEHSGILNDILRGEFGFQGIVMTDWVISAMSGGENKYPSADAGRVAAAGGELFMPGSSADADSIRAAMQRRALKEDRLRRNVSNLLRTIRKLKQ
;
A
#
# COMPACT_ATOMS: atom_id res chain seq x y z
N MET A 1 -18.56 -1.37 7.19
CA MET A 1 -17.10 -1.55 7.07
C MET A 1 -16.32 -0.70 8.05
N ARG A 2 -16.52 0.63 8.09
CA ARG A 2 -15.77 1.52 9.00
C ARG A 2 -15.92 1.16 10.48
N GLU A 3 -17.10 0.81 10.92
CA GLU A 3 -17.40 0.53 12.33
C GLU A 3 -16.89 -0.83 12.81
N VAL A 4 -16.85 -1.84 11.93
CA VAL A 4 -16.47 -3.21 12.30
C VAL A 4 -15.01 -3.47 11.98
N TYR A 5 -14.60 -3.30 10.71
CA TYR A 5 -13.25 -3.70 10.27
C TYR A 5 -12.19 -2.61 10.44
N LEU A 6 -12.54 -1.35 10.20
CA LEU A 6 -11.58 -0.25 10.18
C LEU A 6 -11.48 0.52 11.49
N ARG A 7 -12.42 0.34 12.40
CA ARG A 7 -12.45 1.08 13.67
C ARG A 7 -11.21 0.87 14.53
N GLY A 8 -10.75 -0.39 14.64
CA GLY A 8 -9.54 -0.73 15.37
C GLY A 8 -8.30 -0.04 14.81
N PHE A 9 -8.14 -0.06 13.49
CA PHE A 9 -7.05 0.65 12.80
C PHE A 9 -7.12 2.15 13.04
N GLY A 10 -8.31 2.76 12.93
CA GLY A 10 -8.49 4.18 13.17
C GLY A 10 -8.15 4.59 14.60
N ILE A 11 -8.49 3.78 15.60
CA ILE A 11 -8.11 4.03 17.00
C ILE A 11 -6.60 3.92 17.16
N CYS A 12 -5.99 2.85 16.66
CA CYS A 12 -4.55 2.61 16.72
C CYS A 12 -3.77 3.77 16.08
N VAL A 13 -4.10 4.12 14.84
CA VAL A 13 -3.42 5.20 14.11
C VAL A 13 -3.52 6.52 14.85
N ARG A 14 -4.72 6.92 15.27
CA ARG A 14 -4.91 8.21 15.97
C ARG A 14 -4.20 8.30 17.32
N ARG A 15 -4.09 7.17 18.03
CA ARG A 15 -3.49 7.16 19.37
C ARG A 15 -2.00 6.94 19.39
N SER A 16 -1.45 6.15 18.47
CA SER A 16 -0.04 5.74 18.51
C SER A 16 0.80 6.13 17.29
N GLN A 17 0.18 6.57 16.18
CA GLN A 17 0.89 6.94 14.96
C GLN A 17 1.98 5.92 14.59
N PRO A 18 1.62 4.65 14.31
CA PRO A 18 2.60 3.60 14.02
C PRO A 18 3.48 4.00 12.83
N ALA A 19 4.73 3.57 12.82
CA ALA A 19 5.68 3.86 11.74
C ALA A 19 5.28 3.20 10.41
N ALA A 20 4.60 2.05 10.48
CA ALA A 20 4.15 1.31 9.30
C ALA A 20 2.77 0.67 9.53
N VAL A 21 2.04 0.48 8.44
CA VAL A 21 0.82 -0.33 8.37
C VAL A 21 0.99 -1.32 7.21
N MET A 22 0.76 -2.60 7.48
CA MET A 22 0.81 -3.66 6.48
C MET A 22 -0.56 -3.87 5.85
N THR A 23 -0.60 -4.04 4.53
CA THR A 23 -1.78 -4.48 3.82
C THR A 23 -1.95 -6.00 3.91
N SER A 24 -3.11 -6.52 3.53
CA SER A 24 -3.41 -7.94 3.57
C SER A 24 -3.63 -8.51 2.16
N TYR A 25 -3.69 -9.83 2.03
CA TYR A 25 -4.00 -10.51 0.75
C TYR A 25 -5.47 -10.39 0.33
N ASN A 26 -6.33 -9.98 1.23
CA ASN A 26 -7.77 -9.94 1.01
C ASN A 26 -8.17 -9.02 -0.15
N LEU A 27 -9.28 -9.40 -0.76
CA LEU A 27 -10.02 -8.55 -1.68
C LEU A 27 -11.13 -7.80 -0.93
N LEU A 28 -11.28 -6.53 -1.24
CA LEU A 28 -12.42 -5.74 -0.84
C LEU A 28 -13.16 -5.26 -2.08
N ASN A 29 -14.39 -5.75 -2.26
CA ASN A 29 -15.19 -5.47 -3.47
C ASN A 29 -14.43 -5.79 -4.76
N GLY A 30 -13.64 -6.86 -4.77
CA GLY A 30 -12.89 -7.30 -5.94
C GLY A 30 -11.53 -6.60 -6.17
N VAL A 31 -11.12 -5.71 -5.27
CA VAL A 31 -9.82 -5.03 -5.32
C VAL A 31 -8.96 -5.47 -4.14
N HIS A 32 -7.71 -5.86 -4.38
CA HIS A 32 -6.77 -6.17 -3.31
C HIS A 32 -6.60 -4.98 -2.37
N THR A 33 -6.55 -5.22 -1.06
CA THR A 33 -6.37 -4.15 -0.08
C THR A 33 -5.10 -3.35 -0.32
N SER A 34 -4.03 -4.00 -0.82
CA SER A 34 -2.78 -3.35 -1.22
C SER A 34 -2.91 -2.41 -2.43
N GLU A 35 -3.91 -2.63 -3.29
CA GLU A 35 -4.19 -1.84 -4.50
C GLU A 35 -5.37 -0.86 -4.30
N HIS A 36 -5.93 -0.79 -3.10
CA HIS A 36 -7.16 -0.05 -2.85
C HIS A 36 -6.89 1.39 -2.42
N SER A 37 -6.79 2.30 -3.40
CA SER A 37 -6.49 3.72 -3.17
C SER A 37 -7.41 4.38 -2.14
N GLY A 38 -8.73 4.09 -2.17
CA GLY A 38 -9.68 4.64 -1.21
C GLY A 38 -9.38 4.23 0.25
N ILE A 39 -8.92 2.98 0.48
CA ILE A 39 -8.50 2.57 1.83
C ILE A 39 -7.20 3.27 2.22
N LEU A 40 -6.21 3.28 1.33
CA LEU A 40 -4.86 3.73 1.67
C LEU A 40 -4.75 5.25 1.74
N ASN A 41 -5.43 5.98 0.87
CA ASN A 41 -5.34 7.44 0.84
C ASN A 41 -6.51 8.11 1.57
N ASP A 42 -7.77 7.79 1.20
CA ASP A 42 -8.91 8.55 1.72
C ASP A 42 -9.17 8.21 3.20
N ILE A 43 -9.15 6.92 3.54
CA ILE A 43 -9.46 6.48 4.90
C ILE A 43 -8.21 6.51 5.78
N LEU A 44 -7.18 5.74 5.44
CA LEU A 44 -5.99 5.59 6.30
C LEU A 44 -5.25 6.91 6.48
N ARG A 45 -4.94 7.61 5.37
CA ARG A 45 -4.22 8.88 5.44
C ARG A 45 -5.13 10.07 5.67
N GLY A 46 -6.28 10.14 4.99
CA GLY A 46 -7.22 11.26 5.09
C GLY A 46 -8.01 11.27 6.40
N GLU A 47 -8.79 10.20 6.65
CA GLU A 47 -9.69 10.19 7.83
C GLU A 47 -8.95 9.88 9.14
N PHE A 48 -7.96 8.96 9.12
CA PHE A 48 -7.24 8.56 10.33
C PHE A 48 -5.98 9.37 10.59
N GLY A 49 -5.48 10.11 9.60
CA GLY A 49 -4.30 10.95 9.72
C GLY A 49 -2.97 10.17 9.77
N PHE A 50 -2.90 8.98 9.17
CA PHE A 50 -1.69 8.16 9.16
C PHE A 50 -0.55 8.84 8.39
N GLN A 51 0.62 8.91 9.00
CA GLN A 51 1.81 9.56 8.44
C GLN A 51 2.99 8.63 8.18
N GLY A 52 2.87 7.36 8.56
CA GLY A 52 3.90 6.35 8.32
C GLY A 52 3.88 5.79 6.90
N ILE A 53 4.55 4.66 6.71
CA ILE A 53 4.59 3.94 5.43
C ILE A 53 3.54 2.84 5.36
N VAL A 54 3.05 2.59 4.15
CA VAL A 54 2.24 1.41 3.83
C VAL A 54 3.16 0.37 3.21
N MET A 55 3.20 -0.82 3.82
CA MET A 55 3.96 -1.95 3.32
C MET A 55 3.04 -3.07 2.85
N THR A 56 3.50 -3.88 1.91
CA THR A 56 2.77 -5.08 1.49
C THR A 56 2.88 -6.20 2.52
N ASP A 57 1.98 -7.16 2.42
CA ASP A 57 2.23 -8.48 2.97
C ASP A 57 3.27 -9.21 2.10
N TRP A 58 3.68 -10.43 2.50
CA TRP A 58 4.78 -11.16 1.91
C TRP A 58 4.42 -11.76 0.54
N VAL A 59 5.21 -11.48 -0.49
CA VAL A 59 5.05 -12.03 -1.86
C VAL A 59 3.62 -11.93 -2.38
N ILE A 60 3.06 -10.73 -2.44
CA ILE A 60 1.64 -10.47 -2.80
C ILE A 60 1.21 -11.11 -4.13
N SER A 61 2.12 -11.17 -5.12
CA SER A 61 1.82 -11.74 -6.45
C SER A 61 1.61 -13.25 -6.40
N ALA A 62 2.31 -13.96 -5.51
CA ALA A 62 2.21 -15.42 -5.37
C ALA A 62 1.06 -15.83 -4.46
N MET A 63 0.82 -15.10 -3.38
CA MET A 63 -0.16 -15.46 -2.35
C MET A 63 -1.58 -15.01 -2.68
N SER A 64 -1.75 -14.05 -3.56
CA SER A 64 -3.05 -13.55 -3.99
C SER A 64 -3.54 -14.16 -5.30
N GLY A 65 -2.74 -15.03 -5.91
CA GLY A 65 -3.08 -15.74 -7.14
C GLY A 65 -3.65 -17.13 -6.84
N GLY A 66 -4.60 -17.54 -7.65
CA GLY A 66 -5.22 -18.85 -7.71
C GLY A 66 -6.14 -18.86 -8.92
N GLU A 67 -6.95 -19.88 -9.11
CA GLU A 67 -8.03 -19.91 -10.12
C GLU A 67 -9.12 -18.87 -9.81
N ASN A 68 -8.70 -17.66 -9.51
CA ASN A 68 -9.56 -16.62 -9.01
C ASN A 68 -10.12 -15.77 -10.15
N LYS A 69 -11.37 -15.39 -10.01
CA LYS A 69 -12.05 -14.40 -10.84
C LYS A 69 -11.28 -13.07 -10.95
N TYR A 70 -10.39 -12.80 -10.01
CA TYR A 70 -9.63 -11.55 -9.92
C TYR A 70 -8.14 -11.81 -10.15
N PRO A 71 -7.44 -10.92 -10.87
CA PRO A 71 -6.00 -11.07 -11.11
C PRO A 71 -5.22 -10.93 -9.80
N SER A 72 -4.03 -11.53 -9.75
CA SER A 72 -3.10 -11.35 -8.63
C SER A 72 -2.74 -9.89 -8.43
N ALA A 73 -2.37 -9.54 -7.17
CA ALA A 73 -1.87 -8.20 -6.87
C ALA A 73 -0.58 -7.90 -7.65
N ASP A 74 -0.44 -6.66 -8.08
CA ASP A 74 0.63 -6.18 -8.97
C ASP A 74 1.33 -4.96 -8.37
N ALA A 75 2.66 -4.98 -8.32
CA ALA A 75 3.45 -3.93 -7.67
C ALA A 75 3.24 -2.53 -8.29
N GLY A 76 2.99 -2.44 -9.60
CA GLY A 76 2.67 -1.18 -10.24
C GLY A 76 1.34 -0.59 -9.76
N ARG A 77 0.30 -1.44 -9.59
CA ARG A 77 -0.99 -1.01 -9.03
C ARG A 77 -0.89 -0.67 -7.55
N VAL A 78 -0.11 -1.44 -6.78
CA VAL A 78 0.18 -1.14 -5.37
C VAL A 78 0.85 0.22 -5.22
N ALA A 79 1.90 0.50 -6.01
CA ALA A 79 2.57 1.81 -6.00
C ALA A 79 1.62 2.95 -6.40
N ALA A 80 0.76 2.73 -7.40
CA ALA A 80 -0.24 3.71 -7.82
C ALA A 80 -1.29 3.99 -6.74
N ALA A 81 -1.66 2.97 -5.94
CA ALA A 81 -2.56 3.11 -4.81
C ALA A 81 -1.93 3.78 -3.58
N GLY A 82 -0.60 3.90 -3.51
CA GLY A 82 0.11 4.54 -2.41
C GLY A 82 0.84 3.58 -1.47
N GLY A 83 1.11 2.35 -1.90
CA GLY A 83 2.02 1.43 -1.24
C GLY A 83 3.48 1.86 -1.44
N GLU A 84 4.29 1.80 -0.39
CA GLU A 84 5.64 2.36 -0.38
C GLU A 84 6.74 1.31 -0.20
N LEU A 85 6.46 0.20 0.47
CA LEU A 85 7.43 -0.84 0.74
C LEU A 85 6.89 -2.21 0.34
N PHE A 86 7.68 -2.95 -0.43
CA PHE A 86 7.33 -4.28 -0.95
C PHE A 86 8.08 -5.36 -0.19
N MET A 87 7.39 -6.38 0.27
CA MET A 87 7.96 -7.45 1.09
C MET A 87 7.95 -8.80 0.35
N PRO A 88 9.11 -9.46 0.19
CA PRO A 88 10.47 -9.00 0.48
C PRO A 88 11.02 -8.03 -0.58
N GLY A 89 10.27 -7.77 -1.64
CA GLY A 89 10.70 -7.04 -2.83
C GLY A 89 11.48 -7.92 -3.82
N SER A 90 11.34 -7.62 -5.10
CA SER A 90 11.99 -8.37 -6.17
C SER A 90 12.29 -7.48 -7.38
N SER A 91 13.12 -7.97 -8.30
CA SER A 91 13.31 -7.32 -9.60
C SER A 91 12.02 -7.25 -10.41
N ALA A 92 11.16 -8.26 -10.30
CA ALA A 92 9.86 -8.29 -10.97
C ALA A 92 8.93 -7.18 -10.47
N ASP A 93 8.95 -6.85 -9.17
CA ASP A 93 8.19 -5.71 -8.63
C ASP A 93 8.70 -4.38 -9.22
N ALA A 94 10.02 -4.22 -9.32
CA ALA A 94 10.62 -3.03 -9.92
C ALA A 94 10.25 -2.91 -11.41
N ASP A 95 10.23 -4.02 -12.15
CA ASP A 95 9.84 -4.04 -13.55
C ASP A 95 8.35 -3.73 -13.74
N SER A 96 7.48 -4.25 -12.87
CA SER A 96 6.06 -3.91 -12.85
C SER A 96 5.83 -2.41 -12.61
N ILE A 97 6.56 -1.82 -11.65
CA ILE A 97 6.48 -0.38 -11.37
C ILE A 97 6.94 0.45 -12.59
N ARG A 98 8.06 0.08 -13.23
CA ARG A 98 8.53 0.75 -14.46
C ARG A 98 7.50 0.65 -15.59
N ALA A 99 6.94 -0.54 -15.81
CA ALA A 99 5.91 -0.76 -16.80
C ALA A 99 4.63 0.07 -16.52
N ALA A 100 4.24 0.20 -15.25
CA ALA A 100 3.10 1.05 -14.86
C ALA A 100 3.35 2.53 -15.16
N MET A 101 4.58 3.01 -14.95
CA MET A 101 4.98 4.38 -15.33
C MET A 101 4.96 4.60 -16.85
N GLN A 102 5.51 3.66 -17.62
CA GLN A 102 5.51 3.73 -19.10
C GLN A 102 4.09 3.79 -19.66
N ARG A 103 3.17 3.02 -19.09
CA ARG A 103 1.74 3.02 -19.45
C ARG A 103 0.96 4.22 -18.87
N ARG A 104 1.60 5.10 -18.12
CA ARG A 104 0.99 6.23 -17.40
C ARG A 104 -0.09 5.82 -16.36
N ALA A 105 -0.09 4.56 -15.95
CA ALA A 105 -0.95 4.05 -14.87
C ALA A 105 -0.44 4.48 -13.48
N LEU A 106 0.87 4.68 -13.35
CA LEU A 106 1.51 5.26 -12.18
C LEU A 106 2.11 6.62 -12.58
N LYS A 107 1.64 7.69 -11.93
CA LYS A 107 2.17 9.05 -12.16
C LYS A 107 3.46 9.26 -11.36
N GLU A 108 4.39 10.01 -11.92
CA GLU A 108 5.67 10.34 -11.29
C GLU A 108 5.49 11.00 -9.91
N ASP A 109 4.55 11.94 -9.79
CA ASP A 109 4.27 12.60 -8.51
C ASP A 109 3.82 11.64 -7.42
N ARG A 110 3.09 10.58 -7.79
CA ARG A 110 2.71 9.52 -6.85
C ARG A 110 3.95 8.76 -6.37
N LEU A 111 4.80 8.33 -7.29
CA LEU A 111 6.03 7.61 -6.95
C LEU A 111 6.96 8.47 -6.09
N ARG A 112 7.14 9.75 -6.43
CA ARG A 112 7.91 10.71 -5.62
C ARG A 112 7.34 10.84 -4.19
N ARG A 113 6.02 10.90 -4.04
CA ARG A 113 5.35 10.91 -2.72
C ARG A 113 5.64 9.64 -1.93
N ASN A 114 5.51 8.47 -2.55
CA ASN A 114 5.78 7.18 -1.91
C ASN A 114 7.23 7.14 -1.38
N VAL A 115 8.21 7.48 -2.21
CA VAL A 115 9.62 7.55 -1.81
C VAL A 115 9.85 8.58 -0.70
N SER A 116 9.23 9.75 -0.78
CA SER A 116 9.35 10.80 0.25
C SER A 116 8.81 10.35 1.61
N ASN A 117 7.68 9.61 1.62
CA ASN A 117 7.13 9.05 2.85
C ASN A 117 8.08 8.01 3.48
N LEU A 118 8.66 7.14 2.65
CA LEU A 118 9.65 6.15 3.08
C LEU A 118 10.87 6.84 3.71
N LEU A 119 11.47 7.80 3.01
CA LEU A 119 12.64 8.54 3.50
C LEU A 119 12.35 9.32 4.79
N ARG A 120 11.17 9.93 4.89
CA ARG A 120 10.73 10.63 6.10
C ARG A 120 10.62 9.68 7.30
N THR A 121 10.05 8.50 7.09
CA THR A 121 9.91 7.48 8.13
C THR A 121 11.28 6.97 8.58
N ILE A 122 12.19 6.67 7.63
CA ILE A 122 13.57 6.25 7.96
C ILE A 122 14.29 7.33 8.80
N ARG A 123 14.13 8.61 8.47
CA ARG A 123 14.72 9.71 9.26
C ARG A 123 14.20 9.75 10.69
N LYS A 124 12.89 9.56 10.88
CA LYS A 124 12.28 9.53 12.22
C LYS A 124 12.76 8.36 13.08
N LEU A 125 13.05 7.21 12.46
CA LEU A 125 13.53 6.02 13.18
C LEU A 125 15.01 6.11 13.59
N LYS A 126 15.76 7.08 13.07
CA LYS A 126 17.19 7.30 13.42
C LYS A 126 17.39 8.32 14.52
N GLN A 127 16.32 8.96 14.99
CA GLN A 127 16.32 9.89 16.11
C GLN A 127 15.96 9.17 17.42
#